data_25865f1a616259df4338035df392d722
#
_entry.id   25865f1a616259df4338035df392d722
#
_cell.length_a   1.000
_cell.length_b   1.000
_cell.length_c   1.000
_cell.angle_alpha   90.00
_cell.angle_beta   90.00
_cell.angle_gamma   90.00
#
_symmetry.space_group_name_H-M   'P 1'
#
loop_
_entity.id
_entity.type
_entity.pdbx_description
1 polymer ?
#
loop_
_entity_poly.entity_id
_entity_poly.type
_entity_poly.pdbx_seq_one_letter_code
_entity_poly.pdbx_strand_id
1 'polypeptide(L)'
;MVALALLGLIVAAIYSSWYAIVRGSRTGLQAAAAAQRMRVAARTLEEALTSARSYAANAKLYYFAAENGDKAYLSFVARLSKSFPRSGRFGELDVRRVTFSLEPAPDSGKQLVLRQSPLLMDWSQDEQEHPAVLARDVKEFTVQFWDAHATPPDWTDEWTQTNELPSLVMFSLAMGEDPSHLGRAGHMIVRFVALPTVTVQPGVQAPGPGPGPPGAPRPPGPQPAQPAGPS
;
A
#
# COMPACT_ATOMS: atom_id res chain seq x y z
N MET A 1 31.73 -34.64 -50.00
CA MET A 1 32.16 -34.04 -48.73
C MET A 1 31.66 -32.58 -48.59
N VAL A 2 31.86 -31.70 -49.56
CA VAL A 2 31.42 -30.27 -49.52
C VAL A 2 29.88 -30.15 -49.29
N ALA A 3 29.05 -30.93 -49.98
CA ALA A 3 27.61 -30.90 -49.85
C ALA A 3 27.14 -31.23 -48.41
N LEU A 4 27.76 -32.19 -47.73
CA LEU A 4 27.47 -32.55 -46.35
C LEU A 4 27.85 -31.41 -45.37
N ALA A 5 28.96 -30.73 -45.62
CA ALA A 5 29.39 -29.59 -44.81
C ALA A 5 28.42 -28.40 -44.94
N LEU A 6 27.95 -28.10 -46.18
CA LEU A 6 26.96 -27.09 -46.42
C LEU A 6 25.62 -27.38 -45.76
N LEU A 7 25.14 -28.66 -45.84
CA LEU A 7 23.94 -29.10 -45.18
C LEU A 7 24.03 -28.93 -43.67
N GLY A 8 25.16 -29.31 -43.06
CA GLY A 8 25.41 -29.13 -41.62
C GLY A 8 25.38 -27.68 -41.20
N LEU A 9 25.92 -26.78 -41.99
CA LEU A 9 25.95 -25.34 -41.72
C LEU A 9 24.53 -24.74 -41.77
N ILE A 10 23.72 -25.15 -42.76
CA ILE A 10 22.32 -24.70 -42.86
C ILE A 10 21.51 -25.18 -41.66
N VAL A 11 21.63 -26.44 -41.27
CA VAL A 11 20.92 -26.99 -40.11
C VAL A 11 21.34 -26.26 -38.83
N ALA A 12 22.65 -26.02 -38.64
CA ALA A 12 23.17 -25.27 -37.51
C ALA A 12 22.60 -23.81 -37.44
N ALA A 13 22.52 -23.15 -38.60
CA ALA A 13 21.95 -21.79 -38.69
C ALA A 13 20.46 -21.78 -38.33
N ILE A 14 19.66 -22.73 -38.82
CA ILE A 14 18.23 -22.86 -38.49
C ILE A 14 18.06 -23.12 -36.99
N TYR A 15 18.84 -24.04 -36.44
CA TYR A 15 18.77 -24.36 -35.00
C TYR A 15 19.15 -23.16 -34.12
N SER A 16 20.21 -22.45 -34.49
CA SER A 16 20.64 -21.25 -33.80
C SER A 16 19.57 -20.13 -33.82
N SER A 17 18.94 -19.92 -34.98
CA SER A 17 17.84 -18.96 -35.15
C SER A 17 16.62 -19.34 -34.28
N TRP A 18 16.23 -20.64 -34.33
CA TRP A 18 15.14 -21.15 -33.52
C TRP A 18 15.38 -20.95 -32.03
N TYR A 19 16.58 -21.31 -31.57
CA TYR A 19 16.97 -21.14 -30.16
C TYR A 19 16.94 -19.69 -29.71
N ALA A 20 17.42 -18.78 -30.54
CA ALA A 20 17.40 -17.33 -30.26
C ALA A 20 15.95 -16.79 -30.12
N ILE A 21 15.04 -17.23 -31.03
CA ILE A 21 13.63 -16.85 -31.00
C ILE A 21 12.94 -17.37 -29.71
N VAL A 22 13.12 -18.64 -29.38
CA VAL A 22 12.53 -19.25 -28.17
C VAL A 22 13.05 -18.56 -26.90
N ARG A 23 14.34 -18.25 -26.84
CA ARG A 23 14.94 -17.56 -25.71
C ARG A 23 14.41 -16.14 -25.57
N GLY A 24 14.32 -15.38 -26.67
CA GLY A 24 13.77 -14.03 -26.70
C GLY A 24 12.29 -13.98 -26.27
N SER A 25 11.49 -14.93 -26.77
CA SER A 25 10.08 -15.05 -26.38
C SER A 25 9.90 -15.32 -24.89
N ARG A 26 10.68 -16.24 -24.30
CA ARG A 26 10.61 -16.52 -22.86
C ARG A 26 10.97 -15.30 -22.01
N THR A 27 12.02 -14.58 -22.38
CA THR A 27 12.43 -13.35 -21.68
C THR A 27 11.36 -12.28 -21.76
N GLY A 28 10.74 -12.09 -22.93
CA GLY A 28 9.65 -11.14 -23.13
C GLY A 28 8.41 -11.46 -22.27
N LEU A 29 8.02 -12.76 -22.21
CA LEU A 29 6.90 -13.18 -21.39
C LEU A 29 7.17 -12.99 -19.88
N GLN A 30 8.38 -13.27 -19.43
CA GLN A 30 8.78 -13.05 -18.04
C GLN A 30 8.75 -11.57 -17.66
N ALA A 31 9.25 -10.69 -18.52
CA ALA A 31 9.22 -9.25 -18.32
C ALA A 31 7.78 -8.71 -18.28
N ALA A 32 6.92 -9.16 -19.19
CA ALA A 32 5.50 -8.80 -19.21
C ALA A 32 4.77 -9.25 -17.94
N ALA A 33 5.04 -10.48 -17.47
CA ALA A 33 4.46 -11.00 -16.24
C ALA A 33 4.94 -10.25 -15.00
N ALA A 34 6.21 -9.83 -14.94
CA ALA A 34 6.75 -9.01 -13.87
C ALA A 34 6.09 -7.62 -13.85
N ALA A 35 5.99 -6.96 -15.00
CA ALA A 35 5.33 -5.66 -15.12
C ALA A 35 3.83 -5.73 -14.72
N GLN A 36 3.15 -6.82 -15.06
CA GLN A 36 1.76 -7.02 -14.67
C GLN A 36 1.62 -7.19 -13.15
N ARG A 37 2.47 -8.01 -12.52
CA ARG A 37 2.47 -8.18 -11.05
C ARG A 37 2.70 -6.86 -10.33
N MET A 38 3.63 -6.05 -10.81
CA MET A 38 3.92 -4.72 -10.26
C MET A 38 2.70 -3.78 -10.33
N ARG A 39 2.00 -3.77 -11.48
CA ARG A 39 0.77 -2.97 -11.62
C ARG A 39 -0.32 -3.43 -10.66
N VAL A 40 -0.48 -4.74 -10.47
CA VAL A 40 -1.44 -5.30 -9.51
C VAL A 40 -1.06 -4.91 -8.08
N ALA A 41 0.20 -5.03 -7.70
CA ALA A 41 0.69 -4.62 -6.38
C ALA A 41 0.44 -3.12 -6.12
N ALA A 42 0.80 -2.26 -7.08
CA ALA A 42 0.55 -0.82 -6.98
C ALA A 42 -0.94 -0.48 -6.85
N ARG A 43 -1.81 -1.14 -7.65
CA ARG A 43 -3.27 -0.95 -7.55
C ARG A 43 -3.82 -1.42 -6.20
N THR A 44 -3.35 -2.55 -5.66
CA THR A 44 -3.76 -3.04 -4.34
C THR A 44 -3.41 -2.03 -3.23
N LEU A 45 -2.22 -1.45 -3.30
CA LEU A 45 -1.78 -0.43 -2.36
C LEU A 45 -2.59 0.86 -2.50
N GLU A 46 -2.87 1.32 -3.71
CA GLU A 46 -3.72 2.47 -4.01
C GLU A 46 -5.16 2.26 -3.51
N GLU A 47 -5.77 1.08 -3.75
CA GLU A 47 -7.10 0.71 -3.25
C GLU A 47 -7.14 0.75 -1.71
N ALA A 48 -6.13 0.21 -1.04
CA ALA A 48 -6.05 0.25 0.41
C ALA A 48 -5.92 1.68 0.94
N LEU A 49 -5.05 2.51 0.37
CA LEU A 49 -4.85 3.91 0.77
C LEU A 49 -6.12 4.75 0.58
N THR A 50 -6.80 4.62 -0.55
CA THR A 50 -8.06 5.33 -0.79
C THR A 50 -9.18 4.92 0.15
N SER A 51 -9.07 3.73 0.75
CA SER A 51 -10.00 3.17 1.73
C SER A 51 -9.58 3.40 3.17
N ALA A 52 -8.50 4.17 3.41
CA ALA A 52 -7.97 4.43 4.75
C ALA A 52 -9.02 5.08 5.67
N ARG A 53 -8.98 4.73 6.96
CA ARG A 53 -9.86 5.24 8.01
C ARG A 53 -9.04 5.64 9.23
N SER A 54 -9.42 6.74 9.86
CA SER A 54 -8.82 7.19 11.10
C SER A 54 -9.86 7.77 12.03
N TYR A 55 -9.74 7.46 13.32
CA TYR A 55 -10.60 7.94 14.39
C TYR A 55 -9.72 8.46 15.53
N ALA A 56 -9.75 9.77 15.77
CA ALA A 56 -8.89 10.41 16.76
C ALA A 56 -9.10 9.90 18.19
N ALA A 57 -10.36 9.55 18.58
CA ALA A 57 -10.66 8.96 19.88
C ALA A 57 -9.97 7.59 20.10
N ASN A 58 -9.66 6.90 19.03
CA ASN A 58 -9.06 5.57 19.05
C ASN A 58 -7.68 5.54 18.33
N ALA A 59 -6.92 6.62 18.43
CA ALA A 59 -5.65 6.78 17.72
C ALA A 59 -4.67 5.60 17.90
N LYS A 60 -4.68 4.97 19.10
CA LYS A 60 -3.87 3.77 19.37
C LYS A 60 -4.21 2.57 18.46
N LEU A 61 -5.46 2.47 18.02
CA LEU A 61 -5.93 1.41 17.11
C LEU A 61 -5.89 1.86 15.65
N TYR A 62 -5.96 3.15 15.37
CA TYR A 62 -6.05 3.73 14.02
C TYR A 62 -4.77 4.47 13.58
N TYR A 63 -3.64 4.19 14.24
CA TYR A 63 -2.39 4.84 13.86
C TYR A 63 -2.01 4.56 12.40
N PHE A 64 -1.43 5.55 11.77
CA PHE A 64 -0.80 5.48 10.46
C PHE A 64 0.72 5.52 10.68
N ALA A 65 1.45 4.55 10.11
CA ALA A 65 2.89 4.44 10.30
C ALA A 65 3.56 3.96 9.02
N ALA A 66 4.72 4.53 8.72
CA ALA A 66 5.58 4.11 7.64
C ALA A 66 7.05 4.27 8.03
N GLU A 67 7.88 3.44 7.44
CA GLU A 67 9.32 3.52 7.55
C GLU A 67 9.92 3.17 6.18
N ASN A 68 10.88 3.97 5.72
CA ASN A 68 11.62 3.74 4.50
C ASN A 68 12.93 2.99 4.76
N GLY A 69 13.53 2.39 3.73
CA GLY A 69 14.82 1.71 3.81
C GLY A 69 14.73 0.21 3.55
N ASP A 70 15.66 -0.55 4.10
CA ASP A 70 15.81 -1.97 3.81
C ASP A 70 14.64 -2.84 4.27
N LYS A 71 13.98 -2.44 5.33
CA LYS A 71 12.77 -3.06 5.88
C LYS A 71 11.58 -2.13 5.76
N ALA A 72 11.49 -1.42 4.64
CA ALA A 72 10.42 -0.46 4.41
C ALA A 72 9.05 -1.08 4.66
N TYR A 73 8.19 -0.35 5.36
CA TYR A 73 6.80 -0.75 5.58
C TYR A 73 5.86 0.46 5.61
N LEU A 74 4.59 0.17 5.34
CA LEU A 74 3.47 1.09 5.46
C LEU A 74 2.31 0.38 6.13
N SER A 75 1.84 0.87 7.29
CA SER A 75 0.78 0.26 8.08
C SER A 75 -0.30 1.27 8.45
N PHE A 76 -1.55 0.94 8.18
CA PHE A 76 -2.70 1.78 8.49
C PHE A 76 -3.98 0.94 8.56
N VAL A 77 -5.08 1.57 8.99
CA VAL A 77 -6.40 0.93 9.00
C VAL A 77 -7.19 1.34 7.78
N ALA A 78 -7.80 0.38 7.11
CA ALA A 78 -8.63 0.60 5.94
C ALA A 78 -9.94 -0.19 6.01
N ARG A 79 -10.98 0.34 5.38
CA ARG A 79 -12.22 -0.38 5.12
C ARG A 79 -12.16 -1.02 3.73
N LEU A 80 -11.88 -2.31 3.70
CA LEU A 80 -11.57 -3.03 2.49
C LEU A 80 -12.79 -3.71 1.88
N SER A 81 -12.85 -3.71 0.55
CA SER A 81 -13.90 -4.40 -0.20
C SER A 81 -13.80 -5.92 -0.08
N LYS A 82 -14.90 -6.62 -0.40
CA LYS A 82 -14.88 -8.09 -0.48
C LYS A 82 -14.00 -8.61 -1.63
N SER A 83 -13.70 -7.78 -2.62
CA SER A 83 -12.80 -8.09 -3.74
C SER A 83 -11.32 -7.86 -3.44
N PHE A 84 -11.00 -7.20 -2.32
CA PHE A 84 -9.61 -6.98 -1.92
C PHE A 84 -8.89 -8.31 -1.66
N PRO A 85 -7.60 -8.44 -1.99
CA PRO A 85 -6.88 -9.70 -1.85
C PRO A 85 -7.07 -10.35 -0.47
N ARG A 86 -7.39 -11.66 -0.47
CA ARG A 86 -7.63 -12.49 0.72
C ARG A 86 -8.82 -12.05 1.60
N SER A 87 -9.69 -11.14 1.18
CA SER A 87 -10.84 -10.69 1.98
C SER A 87 -11.75 -11.84 2.43
N GLY A 88 -11.88 -12.91 1.64
CA GLY A 88 -12.68 -14.08 2.00
C GLY A 88 -12.28 -14.78 3.32
N ARG A 89 -11.05 -14.55 3.80
CA ARG A 89 -10.57 -15.11 5.09
C ARG A 89 -11.11 -14.37 6.30
N PHE A 90 -11.61 -13.16 6.12
CA PHE A 90 -12.06 -12.27 7.20
C PHE A 90 -13.58 -12.15 7.30
N GLY A 91 -14.32 -12.86 6.44
CA GLY A 91 -15.78 -12.85 6.45
C GLY A 91 -16.34 -11.43 6.26
N GLU A 92 -17.16 -10.98 7.21
CA GLU A 92 -17.78 -9.64 7.19
C GLU A 92 -16.92 -8.56 7.88
N LEU A 93 -15.71 -8.91 8.34
CA LEU A 93 -14.80 -7.94 8.98
C LEU A 93 -14.10 -7.09 7.90
N ASP A 94 -14.74 -6.01 7.49
CA ASP A 94 -14.28 -5.12 6.43
C ASP A 94 -13.26 -4.07 6.91
N VAL A 95 -13.28 -3.71 8.20
CA VAL A 95 -12.30 -2.78 8.80
C VAL A 95 -11.12 -3.58 9.34
N ARG A 96 -9.97 -3.39 8.69
CA ARG A 96 -8.75 -4.16 8.99
C ARG A 96 -7.53 -3.26 9.01
N ARG A 97 -6.56 -3.61 9.84
CA ARG A 97 -5.21 -3.11 9.69
C ARG A 97 -4.55 -3.80 8.51
N VAL A 98 -3.96 -3.03 7.64
CA VAL A 98 -3.14 -3.52 6.53
C VAL A 98 -1.69 -3.08 6.73
N THR A 99 -0.77 -3.98 6.45
CA THR A 99 0.66 -3.69 6.48
C THR A 99 1.28 -4.20 5.19
N PHE A 100 1.83 -3.27 4.44
CA PHE A 100 2.67 -3.56 3.29
C PHE A 100 4.12 -3.50 3.76
N SER A 101 4.89 -4.55 3.58
CA SER A 101 6.29 -4.60 4.02
C SER A 101 7.21 -5.19 2.98
N LEU A 102 8.43 -4.66 2.93
CA LEU A 102 9.50 -5.20 2.11
C LEU A 102 10.26 -6.23 2.93
N GLU A 103 10.22 -7.50 2.49
CA GLU A 103 10.79 -8.63 3.23
C GLU A 103 11.75 -9.45 2.36
N PRO A 104 12.70 -10.16 2.97
CA PRO A 104 13.53 -11.11 2.23
C PRO A 104 12.69 -12.18 1.54
N ALA A 105 13.00 -12.50 0.30
CA ALA A 105 12.40 -13.60 -0.43
C ALA A 105 13.19 -14.90 -0.24
N PRO A 106 12.53 -16.08 -0.29
CA PRO A 106 13.22 -17.37 -0.15
C PRO A 106 14.30 -17.60 -1.19
N ASP A 107 14.12 -17.08 -2.41
CA ASP A 107 14.98 -17.30 -3.58
C ASP A 107 16.09 -16.27 -3.73
N SER A 108 16.50 -15.57 -2.66
CA SER A 108 17.29 -14.34 -2.66
C SER A 108 16.55 -13.11 -3.21
N GLY A 109 16.94 -11.91 -2.77
CA GLY A 109 16.26 -10.68 -3.11
C GLY A 109 15.17 -10.31 -2.09
N LYS A 110 14.28 -9.37 -2.47
CA LYS A 110 13.22 -8.87 -1.61
C LYS A 110 11.86 -9.04 -2.28
N GLN A 111 10.82 -9.12 -1.48
CA GLN A 111 9.43 -9.21 -1.93
C GLN A 111 8.55 -8.22 -1.17
N LEU A 112 7.57 -7.63 -1.85
CA LEU A 112 6.54 -6.84 -1.22
C LEU A 112 5.43 -7.78 -0.76
N VAL A 113 5.15 -7.77 0.54
CA VAL A 113 4.09 -8.60 1.13
C VAL A 113 3.00 -7.72 1.74
N LEU A 114 1.81 -8.27 1.77
CA LEU A 114 0.63 -7.70 2.44
C LEU A 114 0.22 -8.61 3.58
N ARG A 115 0.10 -8.04 4.76
CA ARG A 115 -0.53 -8.65 5.94
C ARG A 115 -1.79 -7.89 6.31
N GLN A 116 -2.77 -8.63 6.82
CA GLN A 116 -4.04 -8.06 7.24
C GLN A 116 -4.45 -8.63 8.59
N SER A 117 -5.00 -7.79 9.46
CA SER A 117 -5.62 -8.25 10.71
C SER A 117 -6.89 -7.46 11.01
N PRO A 118 -7.93 -8.09 11.53
CA PRO A 118 -9.08 -7.36 12.07
C PRO A 118 -8.63 -6.42 13.18
N LEU A 119 -9.26 -5.24 13.27
CA LEU A 119 -8.77 -4.15 14.13
C LEU A 119 -8.69 -4.49 15.62
N LEU A 120 -9.61 -5.35 16.12
CA LEU A 120 -9.72 -5.70 17.53
C LEU A 120 -9.22 -7.13 17.84
N MET A 121 -8.53 -7.75 16.89
CA MET A 121 -7.99 -9.10 17.05
C MET A 121 -6.48 -9.06 16.86
N ASP A 122 -5.79 -9.91 17.60
CA ASP A 122 -4.36 -10.13 17.38
C ASP A 122 -4.11 -10.75 15.98
N TRP A 123 -2.90 -10.57 15.49
CA TRP A 123 -2.47 -11.20 14.26
C TRP A 123 -2.65 -12.71 14.34
N SER A 124 -3.37 -13.30 13.40
CA SER A 124 -3.40 -14.75 13.32
C SER A 124 -2.01 -15.28 12.95
N GLN A 125 -1.61 -16.39 13.56
CA GLN A 125 -0.32 -17.02 13.28
C GLN A 125 -0.18 -17.33 11.78
N ASP A 126 -1.25 -17.77 11.13
CA ASP A 126 -1.25 -18.04 9.70
C ASP A 126 -1.00 -16.79 8.83
N GLU A 127 -1.50 -15.62 9.23
CA GLU A 127 -1.23 -14.37 8.48
C GLU A 127 0.21 -13.87 8.69
N GLN A 128 0.81 -14.19 9.85
CA GLN A 128 2.22 -13.90 10.11
C GLN A 128 3.15 -14.80 9.29
N GLU A 129 2.87 -16.10 9.26
CA GLU A 129 3.70 -17.10 8.60
C GLU A 129 3.50 -17.14 7.07
N HIS A 130 2.28 -16.84 6.61
CA HIS A 130 1.89 -16.93 5.20
C HIS A 130 1.30 -15.62 4.68
N PRO A 131 2.07 -14.52 4.60
CA PRO A 131 1.59 -13.26 4.06
C PRO A 131 1.23 -13.37 2.58
N ALA A 132 0.40 -12.43 2.10
CA ALA A 132 0.12 -12.35 0.66
C ALA A 132 1.31 -11.69 -0.06
N VAL A 133 2.02 -12.44 -0.89
CA VAL A 133 3.09 -11.88 -1.73
C VAL A 133 2.46 -11.14 -2.91
N LEU A 134 2.64 -9.81 -2.96
CA LEU A 134 2.14 -8.94 -4.02
C LEU A 134 3.11 -8.86 -5.21
N ALA A 135 4.41 -8.72 -4.91
CA ALA A 135 5.45 -8.64 -5.92
C ALA A 135 6.75 -9.28 -5.41
N ARG A 136 7.48 -9.93 -6.32
CA ARG A 136 8.84 -10.46 -6.08
C ARG A 136 9.85 -9.61 -6.81
N ASP A 137 11.13 -9.79 -6.47
CA ASP A 137 12.26 -9.05 -7.04
C ASP A 137 12.11 -7.52 -6.88
N VAL A 138 11.52 -7.10 -5.76
CA VAL A 138 11.40 -5.69 -5.39
C VAL A 138 12.74 -5.21 -4.86
N LYS A 139 13.28 -4.16 -5.46
CA LYS A 139 14.54 -3.55 -5.03
C LYS A 139 14.32 -2.49 -3.98
N GLU A 140 13.27 -1.69 -4.19
CA GLU A 140 12.97 -0.56 -3.35
C GLU A 140 11.47 -0.36 -3.23
N PHE A 141 11.04 -0.03 -2.04
CA PHE A 141 9.70 0.45 -1.73
C PHE A 141 9.86 1.69 -0.86
N THR A 142 9.43 2.85 -1.37
CA THR A 142 9.48 4.11 -0.63
C THR A 142 8.11 4.74 -0.55
N VAL A 143 7.87 5.44 0.56
CA VAL A 143 6.62 6.15 0.82
C VAL A 143 6.97 7.57 1.29
N GLN A 144 6.33 8.58 0.71
CA GLN A 144 6.48 9.97 1.12
C GLN A 144 5.10 10.60 1.34
N PHE A 145 5.06 11.58 2.21
CA PHE A 145 3.84 12.25 2.65
C PHE A 145 3.92 13.73 2.37
N TRP A 146 2.82 14.31 1.90
CA TRP A 146 2.72 15.74 1.73
C TRP A 146 2.42 16.39 3.07
N ASP A 147 3.35 17.16 3.60
CA ASP A 147 3.16 17.98 4.79
C ASP A 147 2.74 19.39 4.38
N ALA A 148 1.43 19.66 4.49
CA ALA A 148 0.88 20.98 4.21
C ALA A 148 1.16 22.01 5.32
N HIS A 149 1.63 21.58 6.49
CA HIS A 149 1.94 22.44 7.64
C HIS A 149 3.42 22.89 7.65
N ALA A 150 4.27 22.22 6.85
CA ALA A 150 5.65 22.67 6.65
C ALA A 150 5.69 24.06 5.99
N THR A 151 6.72 24.83 6.25
CA THR A 151 6.89 26.17 5.67
C THR A 151 8.23 26.27 4.96
N PRO A 152 8.29 26.20 3.61
CA PRO A 152 7.15 25.93 2.70
C PRO A 152 6.62 24.50 2.78
N PRO A 153 5.39 24.23 2.32
CA PRO A 153 4.87 22.85 2.22
C PRO A 153 5.78 21.98 1.38
N ASP A 154 6.10 20.78 1.85
CA ASP A 154 7.06 19.88 1.21
C ASP A 154 6.73 18.40 1.44
N TRP A 155 7.44 17.52 0.74
CA TRP A 155 7.38 16.09 0.93
C TRP A 155 8.28 15.66 2.09
N THR A 156 7.77 14.76 2.93
CA THR A 156 8.51 14.18 4.05
C THR A 156 8.50 12.65 3.97
N ASP A 157 9.60 12.05 4.38
CA ASP A 157 9.75 10.59 4.46
C ASP A 157 9.14 9.98 5.73
N GLU A 158 8.81 10.83 6.71
CA GLU A 158 8.24 10.42 7.99
C GLU A 158 6.91 11.14 8.24
N TRP A 159 5.90 10.39 8.70
CA TRP A 159 4.62 10.95 9.13
C TRP A 159 4.53 10.92 10.65
N THR A 160 4.72 12.08 11.27
CA THR A 160 4.76 12.23 12.73
C THR A 160 3.40 12.55 13.35
N GLN A 161 2.42 12.94 12.53
CA GLN A 161 1.08 13.34 12.98
C GLN A 161 0.19 12.10 13.16
N THR A 162 0.38 11.39 14.27
CA THR A 162 -0.30 10.11 14.55
C THR A 162 -1.83 10.20 14.63
N ASN A 163 -2.37 11.41 14.87
CA ASN A 163 -3.80 11.65 15.01
C ASN A 163 -4.49 12.10 13.70
N GLU A 164 -3.72 12.27 12.64
CA GLU A 164 -4.21 12.74 11.35
C GLU A 164 -3.74 11.79 10.23
N LEU A 165 -4.55 11.71 9.18
CA LEU A 165 -4.13 11.05 7.96
C LEU A 165 -3.43 12.07 7.05
N PRO A 166 -2.36 11.68 6.35
CA PRO A 166 -1.79 12.52 5.32
C PRO A 166 -2.82 12.77 4.21
N SER A 167 -2.88 13.99 3.71
CA SER A 167 -3.80 14.34 2.62
C SER A 167 -3.39 13.71 1.28
N LEU A 168 -2.08 13.57 1.07
CA LEU A 168 -1.50 13.01 -0.13
C LEU A 168 -0.31 12.12 0.23
N VAL A 169 -0.28 10.94 -0.36
CA VAL A 169 0.80 9.96 -0.21
C VAL A 169 1.40 9.67 -1.58
N MET A 170 2.70 9.77 -1.69
CA MET A 170 3.43 9.25 -2.84
C MET A 170 4.09 7.94 -2.44
N PHE A 171 3.96 6.92 -3.27
CA PHE A 171 4.77 5.73 -3.11
C PHE A 171 5.47 5.34 -4.41
N SER A 172 6.65 4.75 -4.28
CA SER A 172 7.38 4.18 -5.39
C SER A 172 7.72 2.71 -5.16
N LEU A 173 7.65 1.96 -6.24
CA LEU A 173 8.06 0.55 -6.30
C LEU A 173 9.06 0.38 -7.44
N ALA A 174 10.26 -0.10 -7.13
CA ALA A 174 11.26 -0.45 -8.12
C ALA A 174 11.48 -1.98 -8.12
N MET A 175 11.50 -2.57 -9.32
CA MET A 175 11.71 -4.01 -9.55
C MET A 175 12.77 -4.23 -10.62
N GLY A 176 13.41 -5.42 -10.58
CA GLY A 176 14.42 -5.82 -11.57
C GLY A 176 15.84 -5.51 -11.13
N GLU A 177 16.81 -5.86 -11.97
CA GLU A 177 18.22 -5.63 -11.69
C GLU A 177 18.54 -4.13 -11.76
N ASP A 178 19.52 -3.72 -10.95
CA ASP A 178 20.08 -2.38 -10.88
C ASP A 178 20.42 -1.85 -12.29
N PRO A 179 20.05 -0.59 -12.63
CA PRO A 179 20.40 0.03 -13.92
C PRO A 179 21.90 0.07 -14.22
N SER A 180 22.77 -0.14 -13.22
CA SER A 180 24.21 -0.28 -13.40
C SER A 180 24.65 -1.58 -14.10
N HIS A 181 23.76 -2.58 -14.20
CA HIS A 181 24.05 -3.81 -14.95
C HIS A 181 23.42 -3.71 -16.35
N LEU A 182 24.26 -3.40 -17.32
CA LEU A 182 23.97 -3.34 -18.76
C LEU A 182 23.11 -4.53 -19.21
N GLY A 183 21.81 -4.30 -19.44
CA GLY A 183 20.96 -5.21 -20.19
C GLY A 183 19.54 -5.49 -19.68
N ARG A 184 19.17 -5.13 -18.47
CA ARG A 184 17.78 -5.27 -18.00
C ARG A 184 17.24 -3.96 -17.48
N ALA A 185 16.24 -3.42 -18.17
CA ALA A 185 15.50 -2.23 -17.73
C ALA A 185 14.79 -2.57 -16.42
N GLY A 186 15.20 -1.93 -15.32
CA GLY A 186 14.42 -1.91 -14.09
C GLY A 186 13.06 -1.26 -14.35
N HIS A 187 12.01 -1.81 -13.78
CA HIS A 187 10.68 -1.22 -13.84
C HIS A 187 10.43 -0.43 -12.55
N MET A 188 10.09 0.83 -12.68
CA MET A 188 9.70 1.69 -11.55
C MET A 188 8.29 2.21 -11.78
N ILE A 189 7.47 2.14 -10.75
CA ILE A 189 6.15 2.78 -10.70
C ILE A 189 6.14 3.78 -9.57
N VAL A 190 5.74 5.00 -9.86
CA VAL A 190 5.43 6.05 -8.88
C VAL A 190 3.94 6.32 -8.93
N ARG A 191 3.31 6.46 -7.78
CA ARG A 191 1.90 6.81 -7.63
C ARG A 191 1.71 7.88 -6.58
N PHE A 192 0.78 8.79 -6.87
CA PHE A 192 0.29 9.80 -5.95
C PHE A 192 -1.15 9.45 -5.61
N VAL A 193 -1.43 9.30 -4.33
CA VAL A 193 -2.75 8.89 -3.83
C VAL A 193 -3.26 9.93 -2.86
N ALA A 194 -4.32 10.62 -3.24
CA ALA A 194 -5.04 11.48 -2.30
C ALA A 194 -5.92 10.63 -1.39
N LEU A 195 -5.80 10.82 -0.09
CA LEU A 195 -6.65 10.15 0.88
C LEU A 195 -7.97 10.94 1.00
N PRO A 196 -9.11 10.38 0.59
CA PRO A 196 -10.38 11.10 0.56
C PRO A 196 -11.01 11.27 1.95
N THR A 197 -10.45 10.63 2.96
CA THR A 197 -10.94 10.63 4.33
C THR A 197 -10.08 11.50 5.22
N VAL A 198 -10.73 12.34 5.99
CA VAL A 198 -10.11 13.05 7.12
C VAL A 198 -10.32 12.24 8.41
N THR A 199 -9.44 12.45 9.38
CA THR A 199 -9.58 11.82 10.70
C THR A 199 -10.86 12.31 11.39
N VAL A 200 -11.71 11.37 11.83
CA VAL A 200 -12.95 11.71 12.54
C VAL A 200 -12.62 12.18 13.95
N GLN A 201 -13.03 13.40 14.29
CA GLN A 201 -12.76 14.02 15.58
C GLN A 201 -13.61 13.37 16.71
N PRO A 202 -13.13 13.37 17.97
CA PRO A 202 -13.81 12.72 19.08
C PRO A 202 -15.26 13.15 19.28
N GLY A 203 -15.55 14.45 19.12
CA GLY A 203 -16.92 14.99 19.29
C GLY A 203 -17.93 14.46 18.26
N VAL A 204 -17.49 13.99 17.10
CA VAL A 204 -18.35 13.41 16.07
C VAL A 204 -18.55 11.89 16.30
N GLN A 205 -17.68 11.26 17.08
CA GLN A 205 -17.72 9.84 17.37
C GLN A 205 -18.66 9.49 18.56
N ALA A 206 -18.95 10.48 19.41
CA ALA A 206 -19.90 10.27 20.48
C ALA A 206 -21.30 10.07 19.89
N PRO A 207 -22.07 9.07 20.35
CA PRO A 207 -23.50 9.04 20.04
C PRO A 207 -24.09 10.37 20.51
N GLY A 208 -24.73 11.09 19.60
CA GLY A 208 -25.51 12.26 20.00
C GLY A 208 -26.44 11.90 21.15
N PRO A 209 -26.79 12.82 22.06
CA PRO A 209 -27.78 12.53 23.08
C PRO A 209 -29.02 11.99 22.36
N GLY A 210 -29.29 10.71 22.63
CA GLY A 210 -30.49 10.06 22.07
C GLY A 210 -31.74 10.91 22.39
N PRO A 211 -32.82 10.75 21.62
CA PRO A 211 -34.07 11.39 21.98
C PRO A 211 -34.40 10.98 23.41
N GLY A 212 -34.33 11.97 24.34
CA GLY A 212 -34.68 11.75 25.73
C GLY A 212 -36.09 11.15 25.81
N PRO A 213 -36.40 10.37 26.85
CA PRO A 213 -37.73 9.83 27.02
C PRO A 213 -38.78 10.97 26.93
N PRO A 214 -39.94 10.70 26.31
CA PRO A 214 -40.97 11.72 26.17
C PRO A 214 -41.32 12.32 27.54
N GLY A 215 -41.12 13.66 27.70
CA GLY A 215 -41.39 14.35 28.97
C GLY A 215 -40.16 14.73 29.81
N ALA A 216 -38.94 14.40 29.42
CA ALA A 216 -37.76 14.91 30.11
C ALA A 216 -37.55 16.41 29.85
N PRO A 217 -37.32 17.24 30.90
CA PRO A 217 -37.05 18.67 30.72
C PRO A 217 -35.79 18.86 29.86
N ARG A 218 -35.90 19.69 28.85
CA ARG A 218 -34.74 20.03 28.01
C ARG A 218 -33.70 20.74 28.88
N PRO A 219 -32.42 20.29 28.87
CA PRO A 219 -31.37 21.04 29.55
C PRO A 219 -31.34 22.49 28.98
N PRO A 220 -31.16 23.49 29.85
CA PRO A 220 -31.09 24.89 29.41
C PRO A 220 -29.98 25.06 28.40
N GLY A 221 -30.30 25.60 27.25
CA GLY A 221 -29.31 25.93 26.22
C GLY A 221 -28.26 26.90 26.78
N PRO A 222 -27.06 26.98 26.17
CA PRO A 222 -26.03 27.93 26.60
C PRO A 222 -26.62 29.34 26.61
N GLN A 223 -26.66 29.97 27.79
CA GLN A 223 -27.10 31.36 27.93
C GLN A 223 -26.13 32.26 27.15
N PRO A 224 -26.64 33.16 26.29
CA PRO A 224 -25.78 34.17 25.68
C PRO A 224 -25.16 35.03 26.78
N ALA A 225 -23.85 35.24 26.70
CA ALA A 225 -23.10 36.08 27.62
C ALA A 225 -23.74 37.46 27.69
N GLN A 226 -24.16 37.91 28.88
CA GLN A 226 -24.64 39.27 29.12
C GLN A 226 -23.48 40.24 28.87
N PRO A 227 -23.70 41.32 28.09
CA PRO A 227 -22.69 42.38 27.95
C PRO A 227 -22.44 43.03 29.30
N ALA A 228 -21.18 43.13 29.73
CA ALA A 228 -20.77 43.89 30.89
C ALA A 228 -21.17 45.35 30.68
N GLY A 229 -21.98 45.88 31.60
CA GLY A 229 -22.35 47.31 31.62
C GLY A 229 -21.14 48.18 31.91
N PRO A 230 -21.09 49.41 31.36
CA PRO A 230 -19.99 50.35 31.62
C PRO A 230 -20.11 50.90 33.06
N SER A 231 -19.00 50.89 33.75
CA SER A 231 -18.74 51.64 34.99
C SER A 231 -18.00 52.92 34.69
#